data_fc2b8f841d274084fd5e3dfea976f67e
#
_entry.id   fc2b8f841d274084fd5e3dfea976f67e
#
_cell.length_a   1.000
_cell.length_b   1.000
_cell.length_c   1.000
_cell.angle_alpha   90.00
_cell.angle_beta   90.00
_cell.angle_gamma   90.00
#
_symmetry.space_group_name_H-M   'P 1'
#
loop_
_entity.id
_entity.type
_entity.pdbx_description
1 polymer ?
#
loop_
_entity_poly.entity_id
_entity_poly.type
_entity_poly.pdbx_seq_one_letter_code
_entity_poly.pdbx_strand_id
1 'polypeptide(L)'
;MKIKLLAALLGMIILSGCSLKEEAKMQDWKIQDDPYYKHKKSQFDVLAQNDRYETIMLGDSITDEGSWDELLNKDTIQNRGISGDTTSGVLDRLDSVNKNIQQVFIMIGVNDIMRGKEVDEVFTNYLKIIQTLRDKNIKVYIQSTLYIGETRKANFNPKIEELNKRLEKYAKENKIVFINLNPIFAPQKVLKKEFTFDDLHLNGTAYKLWAQHIRKYF
;
A
#
# COMPACT_ATOMS: atom_id res chain seq x y z
N MET A 1 -48.85 -32.93 -0.05
CA MET A 1 -47.72 -32.66 0.85
C MET A 1 -46.33 -32.78 0.18
N LYS A 2 -46.22 -33.01 -1.14
CA LYS A 2 -44.94 -33.16 -1.85
C LYS A 2 -44.47 -31.92 -2.65
N ILE A 3 -45.32 -30.91 -2.82
CA ILE A 3 -45.00 -29.70 -3.63
C ILE A 3 -44.28 -28.61 -2.82
N LYS A 4 -44.46 -28.57 -1.49
CA LYS A 4 -43.79 -27.58 -0.63
C LYS A 4 -42.30 -27.85 -0.34
N LEU A 5 -41.85 -29.11 -0.54
CA LEU A 5 -40.45 -29.47 -0.32
C LEU A 5 -39.52 -29.10 -1.48
N LEU A 6 -40.09 -29.04 -2.71
CA LEU A 6 -39.30 -28.72 -3.92
C LEU A 6 -38.96 -27.22 -4.01
N ALA A 7 -39.84 -26.33 -3.51
CA ALA A 7 -39.61 -24.90 -3.52
C ALA A 7 -38.52 -24.44 -2.54
N ALA A 8 -38.38 -25.16 -1.40
CA ALA A 8 -37.36 -24.85 -0.41
C ALA A 8 -35.94 -25.26 -0.86
N LEU A 9 -35.81 -26.35 -1.65
CA LEU A 9 -34.50 -26.77 -2.20
C LEU A 9 -34.02 -25.86 -3.33
N LEU A 10 -34.93 -25.33 -4.15
CA LEU A 10 -34.54 -24.36 -5.22
C LEU A 10 -34.09 -23.02 -4.67
N GLY A 11 -34.67 -22.57 -3.56
CA GLY A 11 -34.27 -21.32 -2.90
C GLY A 11 -32.86 -21.37 -2.27
N MET A 12 -32.45 -22.50 -1.71
CA MET A 12 -31.11 -22.67 -1.14
C MET A 12 -30.01 -22.74 -2.20
N ILE A 13 -30.29 -23.30 -3.37
CA ILE A 13 -29.30 -23.40 -4.48
C ILE A 13 -29.03 -22.02 -5.11
N ILE A 14 -30.05 -21.16 -5.18
CA ILE A 14 -29.90 -19.81 -5.76
C ILE A 14 -29.09 -18.90 -4.83
N LEU A 15 -29.29 -19.00 -3.52
CA LEU A 15 -28.53 -18.20 -2.52
C LEU A 15 -27.06 -18.61 -2.45
N SER A 16 -26.77 -19.93 -2.51
CA SER A 16 -25.39 -20.42 -2.53
C SER A 16 -24.65 -20.07 -3.83
N GLY A 17 -25.36 -20.09 -4.97
CA GLY A 17 -24.79 -19.73 -6.28
C GLY A 17 -24.45 -18.24 -6.41
N CYS A 18 -25.20 -17.36 -5.74
CA CYS A 18 -24.92 -15.92 -5.73
C CYS A 18 -23.69 -15.61 -4.88
N SER A 19 -23.56 -16.23 -3.69
CA SER A 19 -22.39 -16.07 -2.80
C SER A 19 -21.10 -16.59 -3.46
N LEU A 20 -21.14 -17.75 -4.08
CA LEU A 20 -19.98 -18.33 -4.80
C LEU A 20 -19.54 -17.49 -6.01
N LYS A 21 -20.46 -16.81 -6.69
CA LYS A 21 -20.13 -15.91 -7.81
C LYS A 21 -19.55 -14.57 -7.32
N GLU A 22 -19.96 -14.09 -6.17
CA GLU A 22 -19.37 -12.88 -5.56
C GLU A 22 -17.97 -13.15 -4.99
N GLU A 23 -17.77 -14.29 -4.34
CA GLU A 23 -16.44 -14.73 -3.88
C GLU A 23 -15.47 -14.96 -5.03
N ALA A 24 -15.90 -15.60 -6.12
CA ALA A 24 -15.10 -15.77 -7.32
C ALA A 24 -14.73 -14.43 -7.99
N LYS A 25 -15.65 -13.45 -8.01
CA LYS A 25 -15.36 -12.10 -8.51
C LYS A 25 -14.36 -11.32 -7.65
N MET A 26 -14.35 -11.52 -6.32
CA MET A 26 -13.34 -10.92 -5.45
C MET A 26 -11.95 -11.55 -5.62
N GLN A 27 -11.88 -12.82 -5.96
CA GLN A 27 -10.62 -13.56 -6.14
C GLN A 27 -9.88 -13.19 -7.44
N ASP A 28 -10.60 -12.71 -8.45
CA ASP A 28 -10.03 -12.31 -9.75
C ASP A 28 -9.77 -10.81 -9.90
N TRP A 29 -10.12 -9.98 -8.90
CA TRP A 29 -9.91 -8.54 -9.00
C TRP A 29 -8.42 -8.18 -8.99
N LYS A 30 -8.01 -7.35 -9.95
CA LYS A 30 -6.65 -6.82 -10.08
C LYS A 30 -6.68 -5.31 -10.09
N ILE A 31 -5.78 -4.69 -9.35
CA ILE A 31 -5.64 -3.22 -9.33
C ILE A 31 -5.33 -2.66 -10.74
N GLN A 32 -4.64 -3.43 -11.56
CA GLN A 32 -4.30 -3.07 -12.93
C GLN A 32 -5.53 -2.85 -13.83
N ASP A 33 -6.71 -3.36 -13.42
CA ASP A 33 -7.97 -3.16 -14.13
C ASP A 33 -8.72 -1.89 -13.69
N ASP A 34 -8.33 -1.32 -12.55
CA ASP A 34 -8.94 -0.10 -12.00
C ASP A 34 -8.67 1.12 -12.90
N PRO A 35 -9.71 1.90 -13.29
CA PRO A 35 -9.53 3.08 -14.13
C PRO A 35 -8.63 4.15 -13.53
N TYR A 36 -8.71 4.41 -12.20
CA TYR A 36 -7.86 5.41 -11.56
C TYR A 36 -6.39 4.98 -11.57
N TYR A 37 -6.11 3.69 -11.30
CA TYR A 37 -4.77 3.13 -11.43
C TYR A 37 -4.21 3.34 -12.85
N LYS A 38 -4.99 2.99 -13.89
CA LYS A 38 -4.58 3.16 -15.29
C LYS A 38 -4.27 4.64 -15.62
N HIS A 39 -5.11 5.57 -15.17
CA HIS A 39 -4.90 6.99 -15.37
C HIS A 39 -3.60 7.47 -14.71
N LYS A 40 -3.38 7.13 -13.45
CA LYS A 40 -2.17 7.52 -12.71
C LYS A 40 -0.92 6.88 -13.30
N LYS A 41 -0.97 5.57 -13.60
CA LYS A 41 0.15 4.86 -14.23
C LYS A 41 0.54 5.51 -15.55
N SER A 42 -0.42 5.81 -16.42
CA SER A 42 -0.14 6.46 -17.73
C SER A 42 0.54 7.83 -17.56
N GLN A 43 0.18 8.62 -16.54
CA GLN A 43 0.88 9.86 -16.22
C GLN A 43 2.31 9.59 -15.76
N PHE A 44 2.51 8.57 -14.90
CA PHE A 44 3.84 8.22 -14.41
C PHE A 44 4.76 7.74 -15.54
N ASP A 45 4.24 7.00 -16.52
CA ASP A 45 5.01 6.55 -17.70
C ASP A 45 5.51 7.76 -18.53
N VAL A 46 4.69 8.77 -18.74
CA VAL A 46 5.09 10.02 -19.39
C VAL A 46 6.11 10.80 -18.57
N LEU A 47 5.88 10.90 -17.25
CA LEU A 47 6.73 11.65 -16.34
C LEU A 47 8.05 10.92 -16.01
N ALA A 48 8.20 9.66 -16.38
CA ALA A 48 9.44 8.89 -16.19
C ALA A 48 10.62 9.50 -16.98
N GLN A 49 10.38 10.32 -17.99
CA GLN A 49 11.42 11.00 -18.75
C GLN A 49 11.95 12.29 -18.09
N ASN A 50 11.36 12.70 -16.96
CA ASN A 50 11.73 13.94 -16.29
C ASN A 50 12.91 13.72 -15.34
N ASP A 51 14.07 14.26 -15.69
CA ASP A 51 15.33 14.08 -14.96
C ASP A 51 15.52 15.01 -13.75
N ARG A 52 14.56 15.90 -13.49
CA ARG A 52 14.62 16.85 -12.37
C ARG A 52 14.58 16.16 -11.00
N TYR A 53 13.95 15.02 -10.93
CA TYR A 53 13.60 14.38 -9.67
C TYR A 53 14.67 13.40 -9.21
N GLU A 54 14.92 13.37 -7.89
CA GLU A 54 15.93 12.52 -7.25
C GLU A 54 15.31 11.52 -6.27
N THR A 55 14.13 11.85 -5.75
CA THR A 55 13.46 11.06 -4.71
C THR A 55 12.04 10.70 -5.10
N ILE A 56 11.63 9.49 -4.77
CA ILE A 56 10.24 9.01 -4.92
C ILE A 56 9.65 8.64 -3.58
N MET A 57 8.43 9.13 -3.32
CA MET A 57 7.51 8.58 -2.34
C MET A 57 6.61 7.56 -3.06
N LEU A 58 6.80 6.28 -2.80
CA LEU A 58 6.16 5.16 -3.51
C LEU A 58 5.17 4.44 -2.59
N GLY A 59 3.93 4.26 -3.04
CA GLY A 59 2.91 3.60 -2.22
C GLY A 59 1.50 3.65 -2.78
N ASP A 60 0.54 3.52 -1.87
CA ASP A 60 -0.90 3.55 -2.13
C ASP A 60 -1.53 4.94 -1.87
N SER A 61 -2.84 4.96 -1.49
CA SER A 61 -3.56 6.20 -1.17
C SER A 61 -2.90 7.01 -0.06
N ILE A 62 -2.38 6.35 0.96
CA ILE A 62 -1.72 7.04 2.09
C ILE A 62 -0.46 7.80 1.61
N THR A 63 0.17 7.34 0.55
CA THR A 63 1.26 8.06 -0.10
C THR A 63 0.76 9.09 -1.11
N ASP A 64 -0.28 8.75 -1.90
CA ASP A 64 -0.86 9.59 -2.97
C ASP A 64 -1.38 10.93 -2.42
N GLU A 65 -2.01 10.92 -1.23
CA GLU A 65 -2.63 12.09 -0.62
C GLU A 65 -1.64 13.07 0.02
N GLY A 66 -0.35 12.72 0.13
CA GLY A 66 0.67 13.60 0.72
C GLY A 66 1.22 14.62 -0.28
N SER A 67 1.22 15.90 0.06
CA SER A 67 1.93 16.98 -0.69
C SER A 67 3.42 16.97 -0.30
N TRP A 68 4.17 15.97 -0.74
CA TRP A 68 5.52 15.67 -0.24
C TRP A 68 6.56 16.74 -0.50
N ASP A 69 6.49 17.39 -1.65
CA ASP A 69 7.35 18.50 -2.05
C ASP A 69 7.17 19.70 -1.12
N GLU A 70 5.93 20.07 -0.82
CA GLU A 70 5.62 21.14 0.13
C GLU A 70 5.97 20.75 1.57
N LEU A 71 5.58 19.54 2.02
CA LEU A 71 5.80 19.06 3.38
C LEU A 71 7.29 18.96 3.73
N LEU A 72 8.13 18.60 2.77
CA LEU A 72 9.58 18.44 2.93
C LEU A 72 10.36 19.66 2.46
N ASN A 73 9.69 20.61 1.79
CA ASN A 73 10.31 21.77 1.16
C ASN A 73 11.41 21.39 0.16
N LYS A 74 11.09 20.44 -0.73
CA LYS A 74 12.00 19.90 -1.74
C LYS A 74 11.25 19.61 -3.05
N ASP A 75 11.54 20.38 -4.09
CA ASP A 75 10.92 20.28 -5.39
C ASP A 75 11.47 19.15 -6.29
N THR A 76 12.44 18.38 -5.76
CA THR A 76 13.03 17.19 -6.41
C THR A 76 12.37 15.89 -5.95
N ILE A 77 11.24 15.94 -5.25
CA ILE A 77 10.50 14.77 -4.80
C ILE A 77 9.31 14.51 -5.71
N GLN A 78 9.16 13.27 -6.14
CA GLN A 78 7.97 12.80 -6.85
C GLN A 78 7.05 12.04 -5.91
N ASN A 79 5.75 12.37 -5.92
CA ASN A 79 4.72 11.50 -5.40
C ASN A 79 4.39 10.42 -6.45
N ARG A 80 4.62 9.17 -6.09
CA ARG A 80 4.27 7.97 -6.86
C ARG A 80 3.33 7.06 -6.04
N GLY A 81 2.43 7.66 -5.28
CA GLY A 81 1.27 7.00 -4.69
C GLY A 81 0.17 6.80 -5.73
N ILE A 82 -0.61 5.73 -5.60
CA ILE A 82 -1.87 5.53 -6.31
C ILE A 82 -2.91 5.01 -5.31
N SER A 83 -4.03 5.71 -5.20
CA SER A 83 -5.12 5.29 -4.31
C SER A 83 -5.60 3.88 -4.66
N GLY A 84 -5.72 3.04 -3.62
CA GLY A 84 -6.12 1.64 -3.78
C GLY A 84 -5.02 0.69 -4.25
N ASP A 85 -3.80 1.17 -4.50
CA ASP A 85 -2.72 0.33 -5.02
C ASP A 85 -2.32 -0.81 -4.08
N THR A 86 -1.73 -1.83 -4.66
CA THR A 86 -1.26 -3.04 -4.01
C THR A 86 0.19 -3.31 -4.36
N THR A 87 0.81 -4.27 -3.69
CA THR A 87 2.18 -4.69 -4.03
C THR A 87 2.29 -5.18 -5.47
N SER A 88 1.25 -5.84 -6.00
CA SER A 88 1.23 -6.27 -7.41
C SER A 88 1.11 -5.09 -8.38
N GLY A 89 0.37 -4.02 -8.01
CA GLY A 89 0.28 -2.81 -8.80
C GLY A 89 1.60 -2.04 -8.83
N VAL A 90 2.27 -1.91 -7.69
CA VAL A 90 3.61 -1.31 -7.64
C VAL A 90 4.59 -2.06 -8.56
N LEU A 91 4.58 -3.41 -8.54
CA LEU A 91 5.42 -4.21 -9.44
C LEU A 91 5.16 -3.92 -10.91
N ASP A 92 3.89 -3.78 -11.32
CA ASP A 92 3.47 -3.50 -12.69
C ASP A 92 3.95 -2.13 -13.22
N ARG A 93 4.32 -1.19 -12.33
CA ARG A 93 4.69 0.18 -12.69
C ARG A 93 6.11 0.60 -12.33
N LEU A 94 6.98 -0.35 -11.95
CA LEU A 94 8.38 -0.05 -11.61
C LEU A 94 9.21 0.44 -12.81
N ASP A 95 8.75 0.19 -14.04
CA ASP A 95 9.40 0.71 -15.25
C ASP A 95 9.25 2.24 -15.37
N SER A 96 8.22 2.83 -14.72
CA SER A 96 8.06 4.28 -14.63
C SER A 96 9.03 4.97 -13.65
N VAL A 97 9.84 4.21 -12.91
CA VAL A 97 10.89 4.76 -12.05
C VAL A 97 12.12 5.09 -12.88
N ASN A 98 12.38 6.40 -13.05
CA ASN A 98 13.49 6.92 -13.83
C ASN A 98 14.84 6.47 -13.25
N LYS A 99 15.83 6.25 -14.13
CA LYS A 99 17.21 5.90 -13.77
C LYS A 99 17.94 6.97 -12.94
N ASN A 100 17.50 8.22 -12.99
CA ASN A 100 18.09 9.33 -12.23
C ASN A 100 17.61 9.40 -10.78
N ILE A 101 16.63 8.58 -10.42
CA ILE A 101 16.17 8.48 -9.02
C ILE A 101 17.28 7.88 -8.16
N GLN A 102 17.65 8.60 -7.11
CA GLN A 102 18.70 8.20 -6.17
C GLN A 102 18.12 7.39 -5.01
N GLN A 103 16.90 7.72 -4.59
CA GLN A 103 16.28 7.08 -3.44
C GLN A 103 14.75 6.96 -3.55
N VAL A 104 14.21 5.91 -2.94
CA VAL A 104 12.79 5.61 -2.86
C VAL A 104 12.40 5.33 -1.42
N PHE A 105 11.36 6.03 -0.94
CA PHE A 105 10.67 5.72 0.31
C PHE A 105 9.41 4.93 -0.04
N ILE A 106 9.33 3.66 0.38
CA ILE A 106 8.21 2.79 0.05
C ILE A 106 7.36 2.47 1.27
N MET A 107 6.04 2.64 1.13
CA MET A 107 5.02 2.14 2.06
C MET A 107 3.85 1.59 1.26
N ILE A 108 3.61 0.29 1.36
CA ILE A 108 2.56 -0.44 0.61
C ILE A 108 2.14 -1.68 1.38
N GLY A 109 1.00 -2.29 1.03
CA GLY A 109 0.58 -3.59 1.53
C GLY A 109 -0.68 -3.59 2.38
N VAL A 110 -1.16 -2.42 2.85
CA VAL A 110 -2.41 -2.35 3.61
C VAL A 110 -3.60 -2.79 2.76
N ASN A 111 -3.65 -2.36 1.49
CA ASN A 111 -4.72 -2.74 0.57
C ASN A 111 -4.68 -4.22 0.19
N ASP A 112 -3.50 -4.81 0.03
CA ASP A 112 -3.34 -6.25 -0.17
C ASP A 112 -4.01 -7.02 0.96
N ILE A 113 -3.65 -6.70 2.21
CA ILE A 113 -4.17 -7.34 3.42
C ILE A 113 -5.68 -7.12 3.56
N MET A 114 -6.17 -5.90 3.33
CA MET A 114 -7.61 -5.58 3.40
C MET A 114 -8.43 -6.32 2.34
N ARG A 115 -7.82 -6.68 1.20
CA ARG A 115 -8.42 -7.49 0.13
C ARG A 115 -8.20 -8.98 0.30
N GLY A 116 -7.73 -9.42 1.46
CA GLY A 116 -7.62 -10.84 1.81
C GLY A 116 -6.36 -11.54 1.33
N LYS A 117 -5.36 -10.79 0.81
CA LYS A 117 -4.08 -11.40 0.45
C LYS A 117 -3.34 -11.90 1.69
N GLU A 118 -2.66 -13.02 1.55
CA GLU A 118 -1.85 -13.56 2.63
C GLU A 118 -0.51 -12.82 2.73
N VAL A 119 0.00 -12.73 3.96
CA VAL A 119 1.24 -11.99 4.26
C VAL A 119 2.43 -12.51 3.45
N ASP A 120 2.47 -13.82 3.17
CA ASP A 120 3.52 -14.43 2.35
C ASP A 120 3.55 -13.88 0.92
N GLU A 121 2.38 -13.69 0.29
CA GLU A 121 2.26 -13.11 -1.05
C GLU A 121 2.71 -11.65 -1.04
N VAL A 122 2.20 -10.87 -0.08
CA VAL A 122 2.53 -9.44 0.07
C VAL A 122 4.02 -9.24 0.30
N PHE A 123 4.60 -10.02 1.21
CA PHE A 123 6.02 -9.97 1.51
C PHE A 123 6.88 -10.36 0.30
N THR A 124 6.51 -11.43 -0.41
CA THR A 124 7.22 -11.86 -1.63
C THR A 124 7.23 -10.77 -2.70
N ASN A 125 6.10 -10.11 -2.93
CA ASN A 125 6.02 -8.98 -3.86
C ASN A 125 6.88 -7.81 -3.40
N TYR A 126 6.85 -7.51 -2.11
CA TYR A 126 7.66 -6.45 -1.51
C TYR A 126 9.17 -6.68 -1.76
N LEU A 127 9.63 -7.93 -1.59
CA LEU A 127 11.03 -8.29 -1.86
C LEU A 127 11.39 -8.08 -3.33
N LYS A 128 10.50 -8.45 -4.26
CA LYS A 128 10.72 -8.22 -5.71
C LYS A 128 10.82 -6.72 -6.02
N ILE A 129 9.95 -5.89 -5.41
CA ILE A 129 10.00 -4.43 -5.57
C ILE A 129 11.37 -3.90 -5.11
N ILE A 130 11.79 -4.27 -3.90
CA ILE A 130 13.06 -3.83 -3.33
C ILE A 130 14.24 -4.27 -4.23
N GLN A 131 14.24 -5.52 -4.67
CA GLN A 131 15.30 -6.04 -5.52
C GLN A 131 15.38 -5.28 -6.85
N THR A 132 14.23 -5.08 -7.53
CA THR A 132 14.17 -4.33 -8.80
C THR A 132 14.70 -2.90 -8.65
N LEU A 133 14.37 -2.21 -7.54
CA LEU A 133 14.89 -0.85 -7.28
C LEU A 133 16.40 -0.86 -7.01
N ARG A 134 16.89 -1.83 -6.24
CA ARG A 134 18.32 -1.98 -5.96
C ARG A 134 19.13 -2.34 -7.20
N ASP A 135 18.59 -3.14 -8.10
CA ASP A 135 19.23 -3.48 -9.39
C ASP A 135 19.40 -2.24 -10.29
N LYS A 136 18.54 -1.22 -10.10
CA LYS A 136 18.70 0.11 -10.70
C LYS A 136 19.66 1.03 -9.93
N ASN A 137 20.36 0.53 -8.90
CA ASN A 137 21.22 1.28 -7.98
C ASN A 137 20.50 2.35 -7.16
N ILE A 138 19.21 2.18 -6.92
CA ILE A 138 18.38 3.11 -6.15
C ILE A 138 18.45 2.72 -4.66
N LYS A 139 18.70 3.69 -3.80
CA LYS A 139 18.64 3.50 -2.35
C LYS A 139 17.19 3.37 -1.88
N VAL A 140 16.89 2.27 -1.19
CA VAL A 140 15.54 1.99 -0.71
C VAL A 140 15.43 2.27 0.79
N TYR A 141 14.38 2.99 1.17
CA TYR A 141 13.92 3.14 2.54
C TYR A 141 12.57 2.44 2.66
N ILE A 142 12.48 1.44 3.52
CA ILE A 142 11.22 0.75 3.80
C ILE A 142 10.55 1.47 4.96
N GLN A 143 9.33 1.94 4.75
CA GLN A 143 8.50 2.50 5.80
C GLN A 143 7.49 1.43 6.26
N SER A 144 7.24 1.37 7.58
CA SER A 144 6.26 0.42 8.10
C SER A 144 4.87 0.67 7.51
N THR A 145 4.19 -0.37 7.06
CA THR A 145 2.75 -0.33 6.78
C THR A 145 2.03 0.11 8.06
N LEU A 146 1.17 1.13 7.96
CA LEU A 146 0.46 1.66 9.12
C LEU A 146 -0.65 0.71 9.57
N TYR A 147 -0.84 0.64 10.89
CA TYR A 147 -2.03 0.02 11.45
C TYR A 147 -3.26 0.86 11.11
N ILE A 148 -4.41 0.20 11.01
CA ILE A 148 -5.71 0.85 10.80
C ILE A 148 -6.41 1.09 12.12
N GLY A 149 -7.42 1.99 12.11
CA GLY A 149 -8.22 2.35 13.29
C GLY A 149 -9.30 1.31 13.64
N GLU A 150 -10.00 1.55 14.74
CA GLU A 150 -10.92 0.59 15.36
C GLU A 150 -12.23 0.37 14.60
N THR A 151 -12.69 1.37 13.83
CA THR A 151 -14.03 1.29 13.20
C THR A 151 -14.04 0.43 11.94
N ARG A 152 -12.88 0.03 11.44
CA ARG A 152 -12.77 -0.93 10.34
C ARG A 152 -13.22 -2.32 10.82
N LYS A 153 -14.24 -2.89 10.17
CA LYS A 153 -14.97 -4.09 10.62
C LYS A 153 -14.13 -5.35 10.77
N ALA A 154 -13.01 -5.46 10.08
CA ALA A 154 -12.15 -6.62 10.15
C ALA A 154 -10.85 -6.28 10.87
N ASN A 155 -10.37 -7.21 11.68
CA ASN A 155 -9.11 -7.06 12.40
C ASN A 155 -7.92 -7.41 11.49
N PHE A 156 -7.45 -6.43 10.71
CA PHE A 156 -6.29 -6.59 9.81
C PHE A 156 -4.94 -6.34 10.50
N ASN A 157 -4.94 -5.68 11.65
CA ASN A 157 -3.72 -5.25 12.34
C ASN A 157 -2.75 -6.39 12.69
N PRO A 158 -3.18 -7.62 13.06
CA PRO A 158 -2.25 -8.74 13.26
C PRO A 158 -1.46 -9.11 11.99
N LYS A 159 -2.09 -9.10 10.81
CA LYS A 159 -1.40 -9.34 9.54
C LYS A 159 -0.45 -8.20 9.17
N ILE A 160 -0.84 -6.96 9.44
CA ILE A 160 0.02 -5.77 9.24
C ILE A 160 1.25 -5.86 10.17
N GLU A 161 1.06 -6.25 11.42
CA GLU A 161 2.16 -6.46 12.36
C GLU A 161 3.14 -7.54 11.86
N GLU A 162 2.62 -8.65 11.38
CA GLU A 162 3.43 -9.73 10.84
C GLU A 162 4.23 -9.26 9.62
N LEU A 163 3.60 -8.56 8.68
CA LEU A 163 4.28 -7.98 7.52
C LEU A 163 5.42 -7.05 7.96
N ASN A 164 5.14 -6.12 8.88
CA ASN A 164 6.13 -5.18 9.39
C ASN A 164 7.32 -5.87 10.08
N LYS A 165 7.07 -6.89 10.89
CA LYS A 165 8.15 -7.68 11.53
C LYS A 165 9.05 -8.36 10.49
N ARG A 166 8.47 -8.91 9.42
CA ARG A 166 9.23 -9.54 8.34
C ARG A 166 10.05 -8.52 7.56
N LEU A 167 9.46 -7.36 7.24
CA LEU A 167 10.15 -6.28 6.53
C LEU A 167 11.30 -5.70 7.36
N GLU A 168 11.09 -5.48 8.66
CA GLU A 168 12.13 -5.00 9.57
C GLU A 168 13.30 -5.99 9.68
N LYS A 169 13.00 -7.29 9.84
CA LYS A 169 14.02 -8.35 9.86
C LYS A 169 14.82 -8.36 8.55
N TYR A 170 14.12 -8.38 7.41
CA TYR A 170 14.75 -8.37 6.09
C TYR A 170 15.63 -7.13 5.89
N ALA A 171 15.14 -5.96 6.27
CA ALA A 171 15.87 -4.71 6.17
C ALA A 171 17.19 -4.76 6.98
N LYS A 172 17.13 -5.26 8.22
CA LYS A 172 18.31 -5.44 9.08
C LYS A 172 19.35 -6.38 8.45
N GLU A 173 18.90 -7.53 7.94
CA GLU A 173 19.77 -8.54 7.32
C GLU A 173 20.42 -8.04 6.03
N ASN A 174 19.74 -7.15 5.28
CA ASN A 174 20.19 -6.63 4.00
C ASN A 174 20.75 -5.20 4.06
N LYS A 175 20.97 -4.64 5.26
CA LYS A 175 21.49 -3.28 5.49
C LYS A 175 20.63 -2.20 4.80
N ILE A 176 19.33 -2.39 4.80
CA ILE A 176 18.33 -1.43 4.31
C ILE A 176 17.77 -0.67 5.52
N VAL A 177 17.49 0.61 5.37
CA VAL A 177 16.87 1.40 6.43
C VAL A 177 15.38 1.05 6.52
N PHE A 178 14.94 0.58 7.70
CA PHE A 178 13.53 0.44 8.04
C PHE A 178 13.09 1.62 8.91
N ILE A 179 12.08 2.35 8.48
CA ILE A 179 11.53 3.52 9.19
C ILE A 179 10.20 3.10 9.79
N ASN A 180 10.18 2.86 11.10
CA ASN A 180 8.95 2.50 11.79
C ASN A 180 8.14 3.76 12.15
N LEU A 181 7.04 3.98 11.45
CA LEU A 181 6.11 5.09 11.66
C LEU A 181 5.04 4.78 12.73
N ASN A 182 4.78 3.50 13.00
CA ASN A 182 3.71 3.07 13.90
C ASN A 182 3.85 3.57 15.35
N PRO A 183 5.04 3.74 15.95
CA PRO A 183 5.15 4.34 17.26
C PRO A 183 4.61 5.77 17.36
N ILE A 184 4.58 6.50 16.23
CA ILE A 184 4.04 7.87 16.16
C ILE A 184 2.52 7.82 16.04
N PHE A 185 2.01 7.03 15.09
CA PHE A 185 0.61 7.09 14.68
C PHE A 185 -0.29 6.06 15.36
N ALA A 186 0.28 4.93 15.75
CA ALA A 186 -0.45 3.76 16.26
C ALA A 186 0.31 3.01 17.37
N PRO A 187 0.71 3.67 18.49
CA PRO A 187 1.56 3.08 19.53
C PRO A 187 0.93 1.85 20.19
N GLN A 188 -0.40 1.73 20.17
CA GLN A 188 -1.14 0.58 20.68
C GLN A 188 -1.57 -0.38 19.57
N LYS A 189 -0.90 -0.34 18.41
CA LYS A 189 -1.23 -1.12 17.20
C LYS A 189 -2.61 -0.80 16.62
N VAL A 190 -3.11 0.38 16.87
CA VAL A 190 -4.35 0.94 16.34
C VAL A 190 -4.09 2.39 15.99
N LEU A 191 -4.47 2.80 14.77
CA LEU A 191 -4.32 4.18 14.31
C LEU A 191 -5.15 5.10 15.21
N LYS A 192 -4.48 6.12 15.77
CA LYS A 192 -5.13 7.08 16.66
C LYS A 192 -6.11 7.97 15.89
N LYS A 193 -7.28 8.18 16.45
CA LYS A 193 -8.35 9.03 15.89
C LYS A 193 -7.92 10.47 15.61
N GLU A 194 -6.98 10.99 16.37
CA GLU A 194 -6.43 12.34 16.16
C GLU A 194 -5.65 12.50 14.85
N PHE A 195 -5.26 11.39 14.20
CA PHE A 195 -4.46 11.36 12.97
C PHE A 195 -5.26 10.96 11.72
N THR A 196 -6.55 10.65 11.85
CA THR A 196 -7.37 10.12 10.76
C THR A 196 -8.83 10.59 10.87
N PHE A 197 -9.54 10.60 9.75
CA PHE A 197 -10.98 10.83 9.72
C PHE A 197 -11.80 9.57 9.36
N ASP A 198 -11.15 8.53 8.84
CA ASP A 198 -11.80 7.32 8.33
C ASP A 198 -11.14 6.02 8.81
N ASP A 199 -10.23 6.13 9.79
CA ASP A 199 -9.47 5.02 10.37
C ASP A 199 -8.49 4.31 9.40
N LEU A 200 -8.10 4.98 8.31
CA LEU A 200 -7.13 4.49 7.34
C LEU A 200 -6.21 5.60 6.84
N HIS A 201 -6.79 6.67 6.26
CA HIS A 201 -6.04 7.76 5.67
C HIS A 201 -5.63 8.78 6.73
N LEU A 202 -4.50 9.43 6.50
CA LEU A 202 -3.94 10.37 7.45
C LEU A 202 -4.48 11.79 7.22
N ASN A 203 -4.63 12.56 8.29
CA ASN A 203 -4.93 13.99 8.20
C ASN A 203 -3.65 14.84 8.08
N GLY A 204 -3.81 16.14 7.84
CA GLY A 204 -2.69 17.06 7.63
C GLY A 204 -1.69 17.12 8.79
N THR A 205 -2.15 16.97 10.04
CA THR A 205 -1.28 16.91 11.23
C THR A 205 -0.37 15.69 11.16
N ALA A 206 -0.91 14.53 10.79
CA ALA A 206 -0.15 13.31 10.66
C ALA A 206 0.86 13.38 9.51
N TYR A 207 0.49 13.93 8.35
CA TYR A 207 1.43 14.14 7.24
C TYR A 207 2.59 15.06 7.64
N LYS A 208 2.32 16.13 8.38
CA LYS A 208 3.37 17.01 8.91
C LYS A 208 4.34 16.25 9.82
N LEU A 209 3.83 15.44 10.74
CA LEU A 209 4.66 14.62 11.64
C LEU A 209 5.46 13.57 10.87
N TRP A 210 4.86 12.93 9.86
CA TRP A 210 5.56 11.98 9.01
C TRP A 210 6.73 12.64 8.27
N ALA A 211 6.48 13.78 7.60
CA ALA A 211 7.52 14.53 6.93
C ALA A 211 8.65 14.94 7.88
N GLN A 212 8.33 15.42 9.07
CA GLN A 212 9.32 15.74 10.10
C GLN A 212 10.19 14.55 10.49
N HIS A 213 9.56 13.36 10.63
CA HIS A 213 10.27 12.14 11.04
C HIS A 213 11.24 11.64 9.97
N ILE A 214 10.88 11.75 8.69
CA ILE A 214 11.72 11.27 7.59
C ILE A 214 12.71 12.31 7.07
N ARG A 215 12.61 13.59 7.46
CA ARG A 215 13.46 14.69 6.98
C ARG A 215 14.96 14.43 7.11
N LYS A 216 15.38 13.71 8.15
CA LYS A 216 16.78 13.35 8.40
C LYS A 216 17.42 12.41 7.35
N TYR A 217 16.63 11.87 6.44
CA TYR A 217 17.09 10.96 5.38
C TYR A 217 17.28 11.69 4.03
N PHE A 218 16.96 12.97 3.98
CA PHE A 218 17.16 13.86 2.84
C PHE A 218 18.37 14.77 3.10
#